data_b9dcde335aab35dd520b17b6948fbc2a
#
_entry.id   b9dcde335aab35dd520b17b6948fbc2a
#
_cell.length_a   1.000
_cell.length_b   1.000
_cell.length_c   1.000
_cell.angle_alpha   90.00
_cell.angle_beta   90.00
_cell.angle_gamma   90.00
#
_symmetry.space_group_name_H-M   'P 1'
#
loop_
_entity.id
_entity.type
_entity.pdbx_description
1 polymer ?
#
loop_
_entity_poly.entity_id
_entity_poly.type
_entity_poly.pdbx_seq_one_letter_code
_entity_poly.pdbx_strand_id
1 'polypeptide(L)'
;NAASLSDAERKLNLEGTDLIPIDGIVKSVSDKIVTDARASTDIEKARAIYEWVVENTARVASTRGCGVGDVAAMLKSGNLGGKCADLNALYVGLARAAGIPARDVYGLRGLPSQFGYKSLGAGSTNVTKAQHCRAEVFLEGHGWVPVDPADVRKVMLEEPPTNLAINDPKVVAARKTLFGAWEGNWIAYNTAHDITLPGAKHPKLGFLMYPQAERASLLLDCLDSDNFRYALTVKEVKAS
;
A
#
# COMPACT_ATOMS: atom_id res chain seq x y z
N ASN A 1 -8.24 13.36 24.47
CA ASN A 1 -9.33 13.21 23.50
C ASN A 1 -9.05 11.97 22.69
N ALA A 2 -9.98 11.02 22.66
CA ALA A 2 -9.87 9.87 21.76
C ALA A 2 -9.82 10.38 20.32
N ALA A 3 -8.92 9.83 19.50
CA ALA A 3 -8.82 10.19 18.09
C ALA A 3 -10.14 9.86 17.40
N SER A 4 -10.74 10.85 16.75
CA SER A 4 -12.00 10.70 15.97
C SER A 4 -11.80 11.34 14.60
N LEU A 5 -12.44 10.77 13.58
CA LEU A 5 -12.53 11.39 12.25
C LEU A 5 -13.71 12.35 12.20
N SER A 6 -13.56 13.45 11.46
CA SER A 6 -14.69 14.23 11.00
C SER A 6 -15.57 13.39 10.06
N ASP A 7 -16.85 13.75 9.91
CA ASP A 7 -17.76 13.05 9.00
C ASP A 7 -17.22 13.05 7.55
N ALA A 8 -16.62 14.14 7.12
CA ALA A 8 -16.02 14.25 5.80
C ALA A 8 -14.81 13.31 5.61
N GLU A 9 -13.93 13.22 6.62
CA GLU A 9 -12.80 12.28 6.56
C GLU A 9 -13.24 10.83 6.64
N ARG A 10 -14.23 10.53 7.50
CA ARG A 10 -14.82 9.19 7.58
C ARG A 10 -15.43 8.78 6.24
N LYS A 11 -16.24 9.65 5.65
CA LYS A 11 -16.84 9.42 4.33
C LYS A 11 -15.77 9.16 3.28
N LEU A 12 -14.78 10.05 3.14
CA LEU A 12 -13.70 9.94 2.16
C LEU A 12 -12.95 8.60 2.26
N ASN A 13 -12.70 8.13 3.49
CA ASN A 13 -11.93 6.92 3.73
C ASN A 13 -12.77 5.63 3.79
N LEU A 14 -14.08 5.73 3.58
CA LEU A 14 -15.01 4.60 3.39
C LEU A 14 -15.50 4.47 1.95
N GLU A 15 -15.40 5.53 1.13
CA GLU A 15 -15.84 5.51 -0.27
C GLU A 15 -14.96 4.62 -1.14
N GLY A 16 -15.56 4.01 -2.15
CA GLY A 16 -14.83 3.36 -3.23
C GLY A 16 -14.15 4.36 -4.16
N THR A 17 -13.13 3.92 -4.86
CA THR A 17 -12.46 4.63 -5.95
C THR A 17 -12.48 3.77 -7.21
N ASP A 18 -12.07 4.31 -8.36
CA ASP A 18 -12.08 3.55 -9.62
C ASP A 18 -11.28 2.24 -9.51
N LEU A 19 -10.12 2.28 -8.84
CA LEU A 19 -9.27 1.11 -8.66
C LEU A 19 -9.63 0.27 -7.42
N ILE A 20 -10.28 0.87 -6.44
CA ILE A 20 -10.60 0.24 -5.15
C ILE A 20 -12.12 0.32 -4.90
N PRO A 21 -12.95 -0.43 -5.63
CA PRO A 21 -14.37 -0.51 -5.34
C PRO A 21 -14.60 -1.21 -3.99
N ILE A 22 -15.75 -0.96 -3.35
CA ILE A 22 -16.09 -1.50 -2.03
C ILE A 22 -17.30 -2.43 -2.07
N ASP A 23 -17.87 -2.63 -3.23
CA ASP A 23 -19.05 -3.47 -3.49
C ASP A 23 -18.71 -4.72 -4.31
N GLY A 24 -19.71 -5.43 -4.78
CA GLY A 24 -19.57 -6.62 -5.62
C GLY A 24 -18.64 -7.66 -5.03
N ILE A 25 -17.63 -8.08 -5.80
CA ILE A 25 -16.68 -9.13 -5.38
C ILE A 25 -15.86 -8.70 -4.17
N VAL A 26 -15.51 -7.41 -4.06
CA VAL A 26 -14.72 -6.89 -2.92
C VAL A 26 -15.50 -7.05 -1.62
N LYS A 27 -16.78 -6.65 -1.63
CA LYS A 27 -17.69 -6.85 -0.49
C LYS A 27 -17.85 -8.32 -0.14
N SER A 28 -18.08 -9.16 -1.12
CA SER A 28 -18.29 -10.59 -0.90
C SER A 28 -17.06 -11.27 -0.26
N VAL A 29 -15.86 -10.93 -0.72
CA VAL A 29 -14.60 -11.46 -0.16
C VAL A 29 -14.36 -10.92 1.24
N SER A 30 -14.58 -9.61 1.45
CA SER A 30 -14.44 -8.98 2.77
C SER A 30 -15.37 -9.63 3.80
N ASP A 31 -16.66 -9.81 3.46
CA ASP A 31 -17.65 -10.44 4.34
C ASP A 31 -17.26 -11.87 4.69
N LYS A 32 -16.77 -12.62 3.69
CA LYS A 32 -16.29 -13.99 3.92
C LYS A 32 -15.12 -14.01 4.91
N ILE A 33 -14.12 -13.16 4.74
CA ILE A 33 -12.95 -13.07 5.64
C ILE A 33 -13.40 -12.78 7.07
N VAL A 34 -14.26 -11.76 7.25
CA VAL A 34 -14.76 -11.35 8.57
C VAL A 34 -15.57 -12.48 9.22
N THR A 35 -16.42 -13.15 8.46
CA THR A 35 -17.24 -14.28 8.94
C THR A 35 -16.40 -15.48 9.33
N ASP A 36 -15.48 -15.90 8.47
CA ASP A 36 -14.60 -17.06 8.72
C ASP A 36 -13.72 -16.84 9.97
N ALA A 37 -13.23 -15.61 10.15
CA ALA A 37 -12.46 -15.21 11.32
C ALA A 37 -13.31 -15.01 12.59
N ARG A 38 -14.64 -14.97 12.48
CA ARG A 38 -15.58 -14.60 13.57
C ARG A 38 -15.24 -13.24 14.19
N ALA A 39 -14.71 -12.33 13.37
CA ALA A 39 -14.28 -11.02 13.83
C ALA A 39 -15.50 -10.11 14.11
N SER A 40 -15.57 -9.56 15.30
CA SER A 40 -16.72 -8.75 15.77
C SER A 40 -16.37 -7.26 15.90
N THR A 41 -15.18 -6.95 16.35
CA THR A 41 -14.68 -5.58 16.50
C THR A 41 -13.90 -5.11 15.28
N ASP A 42 -13.78 -3.81 15.08
CA ASP A 42 -13.05 -3.27 13.93
C ASP A 42 -11.56 -3.67 13.92
N ILE A 43 -10.93 -3.76 15.08
CA ILE A 43 -9.55 -4.23 15.17
C ILE A 43 -9.42 -5.71 14.78
N GLU A 44 -10.38 -6.56 15.17
CA GLU A 44 -10.40 -7.97 14.78
C GLU A 44 -10.63 -8.13 13.28
N LYS A 45 -11.55 -7.36 12.69
CA LYS A 45 -11.80 -7.36 11.24
C LYS A 45 -10.56 -6.88 10.48
N ALA A 46 -9.97 -5.74 10.89
CA ALA A 46 -8.75 -5.20 10.27
C ALA A 46 -7.59 -6.20 10.34
N ARG A 47 -7.42 -6.88 11.47
CA ARG A 47 -6.42 -7.94 11.63
C ARG A 47 -6.72 -9.14 10.75
N ALA A 48 -7.95 -9.63 10.71
CA ALA A 48 -8.33 -10.77 9.88
C ALA A 48 -8.07 -10.50 8.39
N ILE A 49 -8.40 -9.30 7.91
CA ILE A 49 -8.13 -8.87 6.53
C ILE A 49 -6.62 -8.79 6.27
N TYR A 50 -5.84 -8.24 7.19
CA TYR A 50 -4.38 -8.20 7.09
C TYR A 50 -3.77 -9.60 6.96
N GLU A 51 -4.15 -10.51 7.86
CA GLU A 51 -3.67 -11.87 7.85
C GLU A 51 -4.06 -12.60 6.54
N TRP A 52 -5.30 -12.38 6.08
CA TRP A 52 -5.77 -12.95 4.83
C TRP A 52 -4.94 -12.45 3.63
N VAL A 53 -4.66 -11.15 3.56
CA VAL A 53 -3.82 -10.59 2.48
C VAL A 53 -2.42 -11.18 2.54
N VAL A 54 -1.80 -11.26 3.72
CA VAL A 54 -0.47 -11.89 3.88
C VAL A 54 -0.48 -13.35 3.42
N GLU A 55 -1.51 -14.11 3.71
CA GLU A 55 -1.58 -15.55 3.41
C GLU A 55 -1.93 -15.85 1.95
N ASN A 56 -2.77 -15.04 1.33
CA ASN A 56 -3.36 -15.34 0.03
C ASN A 56 -2.74 -14.57 -1.14
N THR A 57 -1.84 -13.63 -0.90
CA THR A 57 -1.17 -12.86 -1.96
C THR A 57 0.27 -13.32 -2.18
N ALA A 58 0.88 -12.80 -3.23
CA ALA A 58 2.29 -13.04 -3.52
C ALA A 58 2.96 -11.76 -4.04
N ARG A 59 4.20 -11.49 -3.58
CA ARG A 59 5.01 -10.48 -4.23
C ARG A 59 5.57 -11.02 -5.54
N VAL A 60 5.37 -10.27 -6.62
CA VAL A 60 5.83 -10.62 -7.98
C VAL A 60 6.88 -9.60 -8.41
N ALA A 61 8.15 -10.01 -8.45
CA ALA A 61 9.27 -9.11 -8.73
C ALA A 61 9.20 -8.47 -10.14
N SER A 62 8.62 -9.15 -11.12
CA SER A 62 8.45 -8.67 -12.50
C SER A 62 7.31 -7.68 -12.69
N THR A 63 6.44 -7.46 -11.70
CA THR A 63 5.39 -6.43 -11.77
C THR A 63 6.01 -5.07 -12.05
N ARG A 64 5.47 -4.35 -13.04
CA ARG A 64 5.95 -3.03 -13.46
C ARG A 64 5.69 -1.98 -12.39
N GLY A 65 6.68 -1.18 -12.06
CA GLY A 65 6.57 -0.16 -11.00
C GLY A 65 6.17 -0.78 -9.66
N CYS A 66 5.18 -0.19 -9.02
CA CYS A 66 4.59 -0.67 -7.77
C CYS A 66 3.32 -1.50 -7.95
N GLY A 67 2.89 -1.74 -9.20
CA GLY A 67 1.62 -2.37 -9.56
C GLY A 67 0.55 -1.36 -9.95
N VAL A 68 -0.64 -1.85 -10.22
CA VAL A 68 -1.80 -1.04 -10.69
C VAL A 68 -2.79 -0.76 -9.56
N GLY A 69 -2.96 -1.71 -8.64
CA GLY A 69 -3.90 -1.58 -7.53
C GLY A 69 -5.38 -1.76 -7.93
N ASP A 70 -5.67 -2.47 -9.05
CA ASP A 70 -7.05 -2.79 -9.46
C ASP A 70 -7.57 -3.97 -8.65
N VAL A 71 -8.20 -3.67 -7.53
CA VAL A 71 -8.66 -4.65 -6.54
C VAL A 71 -9.71 -5.59 -7.12
N ALA A 72 -10.65 -5.07 -7.90
CA ALA A 72 -11.71 -5.89 -8.49
C ALA A 72 -11.15 -6.86 -9.55
N ALA A 73 -10.21 -6.41 -10.37
CA ALA A 73 -9.57 -7.26 -11.38
C ALA A 73 -8.74 -8.37 -10.72
N MET A 74 -7.98 -8.06 -9.65
CA MET A 74 -7.22 -9.04 -8.87
C MET A 74 -8.14 -10.15 -8.33
N LEU A 75 -9.23 -9.78 -7.67
CA LEU A 75 -10.16 -10.74 -7.08
C LEU A 75 -10.93 -11.54 -8.13
N LYS A 76 -11.37 -10.92 -9.23
CA LYS A 76 -12.10 -11.60 -10.33
C LYS A 76 -11.23 -12.62 -11.07
N SER A 77 -9.97 -12.28 -11.29
CA SER A 77 -9.04 -13.17 -11.98
C SER A 77 -8.47 -14.28 -11.09
N GLY A 78 -8.56 -14.11 -9.77
CA GLY A 78 -7.87 -14.98 -8.80
C GLY A 78 -6.35 -14.81 -8.78
N ASN A 79 -5.78 -13.90 -9.60
CA ASN A 79 -4.37 -13.55 -9.57
C ASN A 79 -4.13 -12.47 -8.50
N LEU A 80 -3.75 -12.90 -7.31
CA LEU A 80 -3.45 -12.04 -6.17
C LEU A 80 -1.94 -11.74 -6.04
N GLY A 81 -1.20 -11.90 -7.14
CA GLY A 81 0.21 -11.52 -7.22
C GLY A 81 0.40 -10.07 -7.62
N GLY A 82 1.42 -9.39 -7.05
CA GLY A 82 1.72 -8.01 -7.38
C GLY A 82 2.83 -7.39 -6.55
N LYS A 83 2.82 -6.08 -6.46
CA LYS A 83 3.71 -5.29 -5.59
C LYS A 83 2.92 -4.47 -4.57
N CYS A 84 3.54 -3.44 -4.02
CA CYS A 84 2.97 -2.70 -2.89
C CYS A 84 1.63 -2.02 -3.22
N ALA A 85 1.46 -1.45 -4.42
CA ALA A 85 0.21 -0.81 -4.79
C ALA A 85 -0.92 -1.84 -4.94
N ASP A 86 -0.62 -3.06 -5.42
CA ASP A 86 -1.61 -4.11 -5.56
C ASP A 86 -2.05 -4.66 -4.19
N LEU A 87 -1.07 -5.03 -3.35
CA LEU A 87 -1.35 -5.71 -2.09
C LEU A 87 -1.94 -4.78 -1.02
N ASN A 88 -1.45 -3.54 -0.95
CA ASN A 88 -1.99 -2.57 0.01
C ASN A 88 -3.35 -2.03 -0.43
N ALA A 89 -3.57 -1.78 -1.73
CA ALA A 89 -4.91 -1.43 -2.24
C ALA A 89 -5.94 -2.54 -1.96
N LEU A 90 -5.54 -3.81 -2.10
CA LEU A 90 -6.39 -4.95 -1.76
C LEU A 90 -6.80 -4.92 -0.28
N TYR A 91 -5.83 -4.66 0.63
CA TYR A 91 -6.12 -4.47 2.05
C TYR A 91 -7.10 -3.32 2.29
N VAL A 92 -6.84 -2.15 1.68
CA VAL A 92 -7.69 -0.96 1.84
C VAL A 92 -9.11 -1.21 1.35
N GLY A 93 -9.26 -1.82 0.18
CA GLY A 93 -10.58 -2.14 -0.39
C GLY A 93 -11.39 -3.09 0.51
N LEU A 94 -10.76 -4.14 1.00
CA LEU A 94 -11.40 -5.10 1.90
C LEU A 94 -11.76 -4.47 3.26
N ALA A 95 -10.90 -3.62 3.82
CA ALA A 95 -11.17 -2.91 5.07
C ALA A 95 -12.33 -1.91 4.92
N ARG A 96 -12.35 -1.11 3.85
CA ARG A 96 -13.47 -0.20 3.54
C ARG A 96 -14.78 -0.97 3.34
N ALA A 97 -14.76 -2.08 2.62
CA ALA A 97 -15.92 -2.95 2.43
C ALA A 97 -16.44 -3.57 3.74
N ALA A 98 -15.56 -3.76 4.74
CA ALA A 98 -15.93 -4.18 6.10
C ALA A 98 -16.45 -3.02 6.98
N GLY A 99 -16.54 -1.79 6.45
CA GLY A 99 -16.98 -0.61 7.16
C GLY A 99 -15.90 0.10 8.00
N ILE A 100 -14.62 -0.22 7.78
CA ILE A 100 -13.51 0.39 8.50
C ILE A 100 -12.83 1.43 7.60
N PRO A 101 -12.74 2.72 8.02
CA PRO A 101 -12.03 3.72 7.25
C PRO A 101 -10.57 3.32 7.04
N ALA A 102 -10.13 3.30 5.79
CA ALA A 102 -8.77 2.91 5.42
C ALA A 102 -8.27 3.73 4.23
N ARG A 103 -6.95 3.88 4.09
CA ARG A 103 -6.34 4.61 2.97
C ARG A 103 -4.99 4.05 2.59
N ASP A 104 -4.67 4.14 1.31
CA ASP A 104 -3.29 4.02 0.84
C ASP A 104 -2.53 5.30 1.18
N VAL A 105 -1.25 5.13 1.51
CA VAL A 105 -0.33 6.25 1.71
C VAL A 105 0.86 6.05 0.78
N TYR A 106 1.05 6.97 -0.14
CA TYR A 106 2.11 6.93 -1.14
C TYR A 106 3.35 7.65 -0.66
N GLY A 107 4.52 7.08 -0.92
CA GLY A 107 5.75 7.62 -0.38
C GLY A 107 7.00 7.00 -0.98
N LEU A 108 8.13 7.30 -0.36
CA LEU A 108 9.46 6.97 -0.83
C LEU A 108 10.33 6.48 0.33
N ARG A 109 11.02 5.35 0.14
CA ARG A 109 12.07 4.92 1.08
C ARG A 109 13.31 5.78 0.88
N GLY A 110 13.84 6.34 1.97
CA GLY A 110 14.98 7.24 1.93
C GLY A 110 16.23 6.71 2.62
N LEU A 111 16.08 5.72 3.49
CA LEU A 111 17.14 5.24 4.38
C LEU A 111 17.19 3.70 4.41
N PRO A 112 18.26 3.09 4.94
CA PRO A 112 18.25 1.67 5.30
C PRO A 112 17.12 1.31 6.25
N SER A 113 16.72 0.03 6.26
CA SER A 113 15.71 -0.47 7.18
C SER A 113 16.10 -0.25 8.64
N GLN A 114 15.18 0.22 9.45
CA GLN A 114 15.36 0.36 10.90
C GLN A 114 15.01 -0.93 11.65
N PHE A 115 14.22 -1.81 11.04
CA PHE A 115 13.89 -3.14 11.60
C PHE A 115 14.93 -4.21 11.25
N GLY A 116 15.99 -3.84 10.49
CA GLY A 116 17.09 -4.74 10.16
C GLY A 116 16.87 -5.62 8.90
N TYR A 117 15.82 -5.35 8.10
CA TYR A 117 15.57 -6.08 6.85
C TYR A 117 16.23 -5.39 5.65
N LYS A 118 17.17 -6.06 5.00
CA LYS A 118 17.80 -5.54 3.77
C LYS A 118 16.77 -5.25 2.68
N SER A 119 15.76 -6.09 2.56
CA SER A 119 14.68 -5.97 1.57
C SER A 119 13.81 -4.73 1.76
N LEU A 120 13.74 -4.17 2.98
CA LEU A 120 12.86 -3.04 3.31
C LEU A 120 13.57 -1.68 3.31
N GLY A 121 14.83 -1.62 2.98
CA GLY A 121 15.63 -0.39 2.98
C GLY A 121 15.90 0.20 1.60
N ALA A 122 16.35 1.46 1.57
CA ALA A 122 17.02 2.06 0.43
C ALA A 122 18.52 1.79 0.53
N GLY A 123 19.12 1.25 -0.54
CA GLY A 123 20.53 0.84 -0.57
C GLY A 123 21.51 1.97 -0.96
N SER A 124 21.03 3.15 -1.33
CA SER A 124 21.84 4.28 -1.76
C SER A 124 21.10 5.61 -1.61
N THR A 125 21.81 6.73 -1.82
CA THR A 125 21.20 8.07 -1.87
C THR A 125 20.36 8.31 -3.13
N ASN A 126 20.55 7.52 -4.19
CA ASN A 126 19.67 7.52 -5.35
C ASN A 126 18.44 6.63 -5.05
N VAL A 127 17.31 7.25 -4.84
CA VAL A 127 16.04 6.59 -4.46
C VAL A 127 15.00 6.63 -5.58
N THR A 128 15.42 6.85 -6.81
CA THR A 128 14.54 6.96 -7.99
C THR A 128 13.61 5.75 -8.17
N LYS A 129 14.01 4.57 -7.70
CA LYS A 129 13.23 3.33 -7.76
C LYS A 129 12.77 2.84 -6.38
N ALA A 130 12.77 3.70 -5.38
CA ALA A 130 12.45 3.35 -4.00
C ALA A 130 11.02 3.76 -3.57
N GLN A 131 10.14 4.05 -4.54
CA GLN A 131 8.73 4.30 -4.25
C GLN A 131 8.11 3.09 -3.55
N HIS A 132 7.30 3.38 -2.56
CA HIS A 132 6.57 2.37 -1.81
C HIS A 132 5.27 2.98 -1.27
N CYS A 133 4.14 2.32 -1.50
CA CYS A 133 2.90 2.67 -0.81
C CYS A 133 2.71 1.76 0.41
N ARG A 134 1.96 2.27 1.36
CA ARG A 134 1.57 1.60 2.61
C ARG A 134 0.09 1.80 2.82
N ALA A 135 -0.47 1.14 3.81
CA ALA A 135 -1.86 1.32 4.18
C ALA A 135 -2.00 1.81 5.63
N GLU A 136 -3.06 2.51 5.90
CA GLU A 136 -3.53 2.85 7.25
C GLU A 136 -4.99 2.47 7.39
N VAL A 137 -5.37 2.06 8.59
CA VAL A 137 -6.75 1.81 8.99
C VAL A 137 -7.07 2.65 10.22
N PHE A 138 -8.25 3.28 10.23
CA PHE A 138 -8.67 4.06 11.39
C PHE A 138 -9.42 3.17 12.38
N LEU A 139 -8.91 3.08 13.59
CA LEU A 139 -9.53 2.34 14.68
C LEU A 139 -9.94 3.32 15.78
N GLU A 140 -11.19 3.26 16.19
CA GLU A 140 -11.72 4.11 17.27
C GLU A 140 -10.87 3.99 18.54
N GLY A 141 -10.53 5.12 19.13
CA GLY A 141 -9.66 5.19 20.31
C GLY A 141 -8.15 5.05 20.04
N HIS A 142 -7.75 4.61 18.84
CA HIS A 142 -6.35 4.44 18.45
C HIS A 142 -5.91 5.42 17.36
N GLY A 143 -6.86 5.93 16.56
CA GLY A 143 -6.55 6.78 15.41
C GLY A 143 -6.12 5.97 14.18
N TRP A 144 -5.28 6.58 13.33
CA TRP A 144 -4.71 5.92 12.17
C TRP A 144 -3.64 4.91 12.58
N VAL A 145 -3.91 3.64 12.33
CA VAL A 145 -3.01 2.51 12.63
C VAL A 145 -2.28 2.11 11.36
N PRO A 146 -0.94 2.13 11.36
CA PRO A 146 -0.11 1.72 10.23
C PRO A 146 -0.26 0.22 9.93
N VAL A 147 -0.33 -0.12 8.63
CA VAL A 147 -0.42 -1.52 8.17
C VAL A 147 0.36 -1.69 6.88
N ASP A 148 1.13 -2.78 6.74
CA ASP A 148 1.88 -3.05 5.51
C ASP A 148 2.01 -4.55 5.20
N PRO A 149 0.94 -5.21 4.73
CA PRO A 149 1.02 -6.61 4.33
C PRO A 149 1.94 -6.83 3.12
N ALA A 150 2.13 -5.80 2.26
CA ALA A 150 3.02 -5.89 1.11
C ALA A 150 4.48 -6.04 1.51
N ASP A 151 4.92 -5.39 2.59
CA ASP A 151 6.28 -5.54 3.09
C ASP A 151 6.52 -6.91 3.73
N VAL A 152 5.51 -7.53 4.34
CA VAL A 152 5.63 -8.93 4.79
C VAL A 152 5.92 -9.84 3.60
N ARG A 153 5.16 -9.69 2.50
CA ARG A 153 5.37 -10.49 1.27
C ARG A 153 6.72 -10.15 0.61
N LYS A 154 7.20 -8.91 0.75
CA LYS A 154 8.52 -8.52 0.28
C LYS A 154 9.64 -9.20 1.09
N VAL A 155 9.52 -9.26 2.40
CA VAL A 155 10.45 -10.02 3.26
C VAL A 155 10.46 -11.49 2.85
N MET A 156 9.31 -12.11 2.63
CA MET A 156 9.25 -13.51 2.19
C MET A 156 10.05 -13.75 0.91
N LEU A 157 9.90 -12.89 -0.10
CA LEU A 157 10.54 -13.11 -1.40
C LEU A 157 12.00 -12.66 -1.42
N GLU A 158 12.30 -11.49 -0.88
CA GLU A 158 13.53 -10.75 -1.15
C GLU A 158 14.53 -10.69 0.02
N GLU A 159 14.10 -10.98 1.27
CA GLU A 159 15.03 -10.97 2.41
C GLU A 159 15.98 -12.18 2.34
N PRO A 160 17.31 -11.96 2.47
CA PRO A 160 18.25 -13.09 2.44
C PRO A 160 17.96 -14.16 3.51
N PRO A 161 18.01 -15.46 3.12
CA PRO A 161 18.50 -16.03 1.85
C PRO A 161 17.51 -16.04 0.68
N THR A 162 16.38 -15.29 0.73
CA THR A 162 15.29 -15.22 -0.25
C THR A 162 14.34 -16.43 -0.21
N ASN A 163 13.11 -16.21 -0.75
CA ASN A 163 12.06 -17.24 -0.79
C ASN A 163 11.79 -17.90 0.57
N LEU A 164 11.73 -17.05 1.61
CA LEU A 164 11.46 -17.51 2.96
C LEU A 164 10.04 -18.08 3.08
N ALA A 165 9.90 -19.14 3.88
CA ALA A 165 8.59 -19.70 4.20
C ALA A 165 7.77 -18.73 5.07
N ILE A 166 6.45 -18.85 5.03
CA ILE A 166 5.56 -17.98 5.82
C ILE A 166 5.78 -18.10 7.34
N ASN A 167 6.28 -19.25 7.79
CA ASN A 167 6.62 -19.52 9.18
C ASN A 167 8.11 -19.28 9.53
N ASP A 168 8.89 -18.72 8.59
CA ASP A 168 10.27 -18.30 8.89
C ASP A 168 10.25 -17.23 9.98
N PRO A 169 11.16 -17.29 10.97
CA PRO A 169 11.19 -16.32 12.08
C PRO A 169 11.24 -14.86 11.64
N LYS A 170 11.94 -14.53 10.54
CA LYS A 170 11.98 -13.17 9.99
C LYS A 170 10.62 -12.74 9.46
N VAL A 171 9.92 -13.63 8.78
CA VAL A 171 8.58 -13.35 8.24
C VAL A 171 7.56 -13.21 9.35
N VAL A 172 7.59 -14.08 10.34
CA VAL A 172 6.73 -14.03 11.54
C VAL A 172 6.94 -12.72 12.30
N ALA A 173 8.19 -12.30 12.49
CA ALA A 173 8.51 -11.03 13.15
C ALA A 173 8.00 -9.82 12.33
N ALA A 174 8.22 -9.79 11.01
CA ALA A 174 7.71 -8.75 10.13
C ALA A 174 6.17 -8.71 10.15
N ARG A 175 5.50 -9.85 10.03
CA ARG A 175 4.04 -10.00 10.08
C ARG A 175 3.46 -9.47 11.40
N LYS A 176 4.11 -9.71 12.51
CA LYS A 176 3.70 -9.18 13.81
C LYS A 176 3.84 -7.66 13.90
N THR A 177 4.97 -7.13 13.41
CA THR A 177 5.31 -5.72 13.54
C THR A 177 4.52 -4.83 12.59
N LEU A 178 4.33 -5.29 11.34
CA LEU A 178 3.73 -4.48 10.27
C LEU A 178 2.19 -4.41 10.29
N PHE A 179 1.59 -4.81 11.37
CA PHE A 179 0.26 -4.39 11.80
C PHE A 179 0.38 -3.59 13.09
N GLY A 180 0.38 -2.28 12.98
CA GLY A 180 0.56 -1.33 14.08
C GLY A 180 1.82 -0.47 13.94
N ALA A 181 2.74 -0.83 13.03
CA ALA A 181 3.95 -0.04 12.77
C ALA A 181 4.36 -0.10 11.30
N TRP A 182 5.08 0.93 10.86
CA TRP A 182 5.81 0.97 9.59
C TRP A 182 7.32 1.08 9.84
N GLU A 183 8.10 0.69 8.83
CA GLU A 183 9.51 1.05 8.78
C GLU A 183 9.71 2.58 8.83
N GLY A 184 10.57 3.05 9.73
CA GLY A 184 10.81 4.49 9.94
C GLY A 184 11.67 5.16 8.85
N ASN A 185 12.04 4.45 7.81
CA ASN A 185 12.92 4.89 6.73
C ASN A 185 12.19 5.50 5.52
N TRP A 186 10.98 5.97 5.68
CA TRP A 186 10.06 6.30 4.60
C TRP A 186 9.42 7.66 4.79
N ILE A 187 9.20 8.37 3.68
CA ILE A 187 8.58 9.70 3.64
C ILE A 187 7.28 9.59 2.87
N ALA A 188 6.15 9.90 3.52
CA ALA A 188 4.84 10.01 2.89
C ALA A 188 4.72 11.33 2.12
N TYR A 189 4.00 11.32 0.99
CA TYR A 189 3.68 12.55 0.27
C TYR A 189 2.21 12.74 -0.07
N ASN A 190 1.39 11.71 -0.21
CA ASN A 190 -0.05 11.87 -0.39
C ASN A 190 -0.84 10.57 -0.13
N THR A 191 -2.17 10.71 -0.09
CA THR A 191 -3.15 9.62 0.02
C THR A 191 -4.21 9.71 -1.10
N ALA A 192 -3.90 10.40 -2.19
CA ALA A 192 -4.88 10.79 -3.19
C ALA A 192 -5.22 9.67 -4.18
N HIS A 193 -6.49 9.54 -4.48
CA HIS A 193 -7.05 8.69 -5.51
C HIS A 193 -7.91 9.50 -6.48
N ASP A 194 -8.07 9.01 -7.70
CA ASP A 194 -8.98 9.56 -8.73
C ASP A 194 -8.78 11.06 -8.98
N ILE A 195 -7.52 11.48 -9.10
CA ILE A 195 -7.14 12.89 -9.13
C ILE A 195 -6.88 13.41 -10.53
N THR A 196 -7.26 14.66 -10.78
CA THR A 196 -6.83 15.44 -11.95
C THR A 196 -5.81 16.47 -11.47
N LEU A 197 -4.61 16.44 -12.06
CA LEU A 197 -3.57 17.41 -11.72
C LEU A 197 -3.91 18.79 -12.30
N PRO A 198 -3.55 19.91 -11.61
CA PRO A 198 -3.80 21.25 -12.10
C PRO A 198 -3.20 21.48 -13.50
N GLY A 199 -4.05 21.92 -14.44
CA GLY A 199 -3.64 22.18 -15.82
C GLY A 199 -3.49 20.94 -16.72
N ALA A 200 -3.62 19.74 -16.18
CA ALA A 200 -3.57 18.51 -16.96
C ALA A 200 -4.74 18.37 -17.92
N LYS A 201 -4.47 17.81 -19.09
CA LYS A 201 -5.47 17.46 -20.13
C LYS A 201 -5.69 15.97 -20.28
N HIS A 202 -4.82 15.17 -19.66
CA HIS A 202 -4.99 13.71 -19.59
C HIS A 202 -6.16 13.33 -18.66
N PRO A 203 -6.71 12.11 -18.76
CA PRO A 203 -7.69 11.58 -17.81
C PRO A 203 -7.14 11.58 -16.37
N LYS A 204 -8.05 11.50 -15.39
CA LYS A 204 -7.66 11.41 -13.97
C LYS A 204 -6.71 10.22 -13.73
N LEU A 205 -5.82 10.40 -12.78
CA LEU A 205 -4.92 9.36 -12.29
C LEU A 205 -5.62 8.56 -11.20
N GLY A 206 -5.50 7.25 -11.22
CA GLY A 206 -6.02 6.41 -10.15
C GLY A 206 -5.33 6.69 -8.81
N PHE A 207 -4.02 6.95 -8.83
CA PHE A 207 -3.22 7.39 -7.68
C PHE A 207 -1.97 8.16 -8.14
N LEU A 208 -1.33 8.88 -7.22
CA LEU A 208 -0.13 9.67 -7.51
C LEU A 208 1.08 9.14 -6.72
N MET A 209 1.92 8.36 -7.38
CA MET A 209 3.13 7.78 -6.78
C MET A 209 4.42 8.23 -7.46
N TYR A 210 4.35 8.56 -8.75
CA TYR A 210 5.49 8.92 -9.57
C TYR A 210 5.36 10.35 -10.09
N PRO A 211 6.47 11.02 -10.44
CA PRO A 211 6.40 12.24 -11.23
C PRO A 211 5.55 12.03 -12.48
N GLN A 212 4.75 13.03 -12.84
CA GLN A 212 3.86 12.99 -14.01
C GLN A 212 4.26 14.09 -14.99
N ALA A 213 4.12 13.80 -16.27
CA ALA A 213 4.27 14.81 -17.32
C ALA A 213 3.35 14.47 -18.49
N GLU A 214 2.91 15.50 -19.20
CA GLU A 214 2.20 15.33 -20.46
C GLU A 214 2.85 16.14 -21.58
N ARG A 215 2.75 15.63 -22.79
CA ARG A 215 3.19 16.29 -24.00
C ARG A 215 2.09 16.22 -25.06
N ALA A 216 1.67 17.36 -25.58
CA ALA A 216 0.59 17.44 -26.56
C ALA A 216 -0.70 16.72 -26.11
N SER A 217 -1.07 16.89 -24.85
CA SER A 217 -2.24 16.25 -24.18
C SER A 217 -2.14 14.72 -24.01
N LEU A 218 -0.97 14.13 -24.24
CA LEU A 218 -0.70 12.73 -23.97
C LEU A 218 0.08 12.60 -22.65
N LEU A 219 -0.44 11.80 -21.73
CA LEU A 219 0.29 11.43 -20.51
C LEU A 219 1.52 10.60 -20.89
N LEU A 220 2.70 11.04 -20.48
CA LEU A 220 3.91 10.26 -20.66
C LEU A 220 3.95 9.12 -19.66
N ASP A 221 4.48 8.00 -20.10
CA ASP A 221 4.65 6.83 -19.25
C ASP A 221 5.83 7.04 -18.28
N CYS A 222 5.52 7.37 -17.04
CA CYS A 222 6.51 7.64 -15.99
C CYS A 222 7.39 6.43 -15.60
N LEU A 223 7.06 5.25 -16.10
CA LEU A 223 7.84 4.01 -15.90
C LEU A 223 8.67 3.62 -17.13
N ASP A 224 8.60 4.39 -18.21
CA ASP A 224 9.42 4.23 -19.41
C ASP A 224 10.70 5.07 -19.27
N SER A 225 11.77 4.47 -18.77
CA SER A 225 13.04 5.14 -18.52
C SER A 225 13.77 5.63 -19.80
N ASP A 226 13.34 5.21 -20.97
CA ASP A 226 13.93 5.65 -22.24
C ASP A 226 13.36 6.99 -22.68
N ASN A 227 12.05 7.21 -22.45
CA ASN A 227 11.33 8.40 -22.86
C ASN A 227 10.93 9.35 -21.72
N PHE A 228 10.91 8.86 -20.48
CA PHE A 228 10.62 9.64 -19.28
C PHE A 228 11.70 9.44 -18.22
N ARG A 229 12.61 10.40 -18.09
CA ARG A 229 13.74 10.31 -17.16
C ARG A 229 13.59 11.32 -16.02
N TYR A 230 13.77 10.84 -14.81
CA TYR A 230 13.89 11.65 -13.60
C TYR A 230 14.84 10.98 -12.63
N ALA A 231 15.31 11.73 -11.66
CA ALA A 231 16.12 11.21 -10.55
C ALA A 231 15.60 11.79 -9.22
N LEU A 232 15.47 10.91 -8.24
CA LEU A 232 15.17 11.27 -6.86
C LEU A 232 16.38 10.93 -6.00
N THR A 233 16.84 11.90 -5.21
CA THR A 233 17.96 11.71 -4.29
C THR A 233 17.57 12.15 -2.89
N VAL A 234 18.10 11.47 -1.88
CA VAL A 234 17.99 11.86 -0.48
C VAL A 234 19.33 12.34 0.04
N LYS A 235 19.31 13.35 0.90
CA LYS A 235 20.47 13.89 1.58
C LYS A 235 20.14 14.09 3.05
N GLU A 236 21.03 13.61 3.91
CA GLU A 236 20.93 13.89 5.33
C GLU A 236 21.19 15.39 5.58
N VAL A 237 20.30 16.02 6.32
CA VAL A 237 20.46 17.39 6.80
C VAL A 237 20.73 17.30 8.30
N LYS A 238 21.93 17.67 8.73
CA LYS A 238 22.24 17.76 10.16
C LYS A 238 21.45 18.94 10.74
N ALA A 239 20.72 18.68 11.82
CA ALA A 239 20.12 19.76 12.59
C ALA A 239 21.25 20.68 13.10
N SER A 240 21.14 21.97 12.81
CA SER A 240 22.03 23.01 13.33
C SER A 240 21.74 23.30 14.80
#